data_59a467a805f1caa17607b66aeb5a916d
#
_entry.id   59a467a805f1caa17607b66aeb5a916d
#
_cell.length_a   1.000
_cell.length_b   1.000
_cell.length_c   1.000
_cell.angle_alpha   90.00
_cell.angle_beta   90.00
_cell.angle_gamma   90.00
#
_symmetry.space_group_name_H-M   'P 1'
#
loop_
_entity.id
_entity.type
_entity.pdbx_description
1 polymer ?
#
loop_
_entity_poly.entity_id
_entity_poly.type
_entity_poly.pdbx_seq_one_letter_code
_entity_poly.pdbx_strand_id
1 'polypeptide(L)'
;VLPMMPEENLWKLHSLLRMTRMVCEIVCPGILLLGETDRPPAEAAAFGGTSDMPELHIVNSTQLMSDLWHTVATKDTALLRRGIDRAADLPQAPVFQNYLRNRNTVRWNLDYDFLKGSFITERPHRDYLNEFLAGIFPDSFARGEIYVNPETEESELCGTTASLAGIERFDYEGNMEGVSRGIRYDVALHALLLSLPGIPVLRSGD
;
A
#
# COMPACT_ATOMS: atom_id res chain seq x y z
N VAL A 1 -3.32 1.80 18.79
CA VAL A 1 -4.06 2.08 17.54
C VAL A 1 -5.07 3.17 17.86
N LEU A 2 -4.95 4.33 17.23
CA LEU A 2 -5.97 5.38 17.36
C LEU A 2 -7.11 5.04 16.38
N PRO A 3 -8.38 5.10 16.82
CA PRO A 3 -9.50 4.84 15.93
C PRO A 3 -9.54 5.90 14.81
N MET A 4 -10.10 5.54 13.65
CA MET A 4 -10.39 6.52 12.60
C MET A 4 -11.27 7.62 13.19
N MET A 5 -10.72 8.84 13.28
CA MET A 5 -11.46 9.97 13.79
C MET A 5 -12.26 10.63 12.67
N PRO A 6 -13.49 11.08 12.93
CA PRO A 6 -14.23 11.95 12.01
C PRO A 6 -13.40 13.20 11.66
N GLU A 7 -13.57 13.71 10.45
CA GLU A 7 -12.82 14.88 9.95
C GLU A 7 -12.93 16.09 10.89
N GLU A 8 -14.08 16.30 11.50
CA GLU A 8 -14.33 17.37 12.49
C GLU A 8 -13.43 17.29 13.72
N ASN A 9 -12.84 16.12 14.02
CA ASN A 9 -11.95 15.89 15.16
C ASN A 9 -10.47 15.75 14.74
N LEU A 10 -10.14 15.92 13.47
CA LEU A 10 -8.77 15.74 12.97
C LEU A 10 -7.77 16.68 13.67
N TRP A 11 -8.19 17.88 14.03
CA TRP A 11 -7.35 18.82 14.79
C TRP A 11 -6.93 18.29 16.17
N LYS A 12 -7.78 17.46 16.81
CA LYS A 12 -7.44 16.81 18.10
C LYS A 12 -6.35 15.77 17.89
N LEU A 13 -6.43 15.03 16.79
CA LEU A 13 -5.40 14.05 16.43
C LEU A 13 -4.06 14.75 16.18
N HIS A 14 -4.03 15.82 15.40
CA HIS A 14 -2.83 16.62 15.19
C HIS A 14 -2.25 17.16 16.51
N SER A 15 -3.09 17.67 17.41
CA SER A 15 -2.65 18.14 18.73
C SER A 15 -2.03 17.01 19.56
N LEU A 16 -2.64 15.81 19.54
CA LEU A 16 -2.12 14.63 20.24
C LEU A 16 -0.77 14.18 19.65
N LEU A 17 -0.63 14.15 18.33
CA LEU A 17 0.62 13.78 17.67
C LEU A 17 1.75 14.75 18.00
N ARG A 18 1.48 16.07 18.01
CA ARG A 18 2.45 17.09 18.44
C ARG A 18 2.90 16.91 19.89
N MET A 19 1.94 16.71 20.79
CA MET A 19 2.26 16.45 22.20
C MET A 19 3.11 15.18 22.35
N THR A 20 2.72 14.10 21.66
CA THR A 20 3.48 12.83 21.65
C THR A 20 4.89 13.06 21.13
N ARG A 21 5.02 13.79 20.02
CA ARG A 21 6.34 14.12 19.45
C ARG A 21 7.22 14.88 20.43
N MET A 22 6.69 15.94 21.04
CA MET A 22 7.42 16.75 22.04
C MET A 22 7.88 15.91 23.23
N VAL A 23 6.99 15.08 23.79
CA VAL A 23 7.34 14.22 24.92
C VAL A 23 8.43 13.21 24.52
N CYS A 24 8.30 12.58 23.35
CA CYS A 24 9.28 11.62 22.85
C CYS A 24 10.65 12.25 22.63
N GLU A 25 10.73 13.46 22.10
CA GLU A 25 11.99 14.18 21.91
C GLU A 25 12.70 14.51 23.21
N ILE A 26 11.96 14.76 24.30
CA ILE A 26 12.51 15.04 25.62
C ILE A 26 12.95 13.75 26.34
N VAL A 27 12.07 12.74 26.34
CA VAL A 27 12.26 11.52 27.16
C VAL A 27 13.13 10.48 26.47
N CYS A 28 13.02 10.38 25.15
CA CYS A 28 13.72 9.38 24.34
C CYS A 28 14.21 10.01 23.01
N PRO A 29 15.23 10.89 23.07
CA PRO A 29 15.75 11.52 21.87
C PRO A 29 16.24 10.48 20.88
N GLY A 30 15.81 10.61 19.64
CA GLY A 30 16.15 9.69 18.55
C GLY A 30 15.11 8.60 18.28
N ILE A 31 14.01 8.53 19.03
CA ILE A 31 12.88 7.67 18.67
C ILE A 31 12.20 8.19 17.39
N LEU A 32 11.81 7.27 16.51
CA LEU A 32 11.05 7.59 15.32
C LEU A 32 9.57 7.24 15.53
N LEU A 33 8.69 8.20 15.23
CA LEU A 33 7.25 8.01 15.24
C LEU A 33 6.79 7.65 13.84
N LEU A 34 6.22 6.46 13.68
CA LEU A 34 5.65 5.95 12.44
C LEU A 34 4.13 5.92 12.57
N GLY A 35 3.42 6.50 11.60
CA GLY A 35 1.97 6.46 11.49
C GLY A 35 1.51 5.49 10.40
N GLU A 36 0.45 4.74 10.69
CA GLU A 36 -0.27 3.95 9.70
C GLU A 36 -1.57 4.66 9.34
N THR A 37 -1.77 4.90 8.04
CA THR A 37 -2.99 5.52 7.52
C THR A 37 -3.29 4.99 6.11
N ASP A 38 -4.57 4.81 5.80
CA ASP A 38 -5.04 4.47 4.46
C ASP A 38 -5.50 5.71 3.67
N ARG A 39 -5.17 6.93 4.16
CA ARG A 39 -5.49 8.16 3.46
C ARG A 39 -4.64 8.34 2.20
N PRO A 40 -5.15 9.09 1.20
CA PRO A 40 -4.35 9.47 0.04
C PRO A 40 -3.03 10.15 0.46
N PRO A 41 -1.93 10.01 -0.31
CA PRO A 41 -0.61 10.51 0.08
C PRO A 41 -0.57 11.99 0.44
N ALA A 42 -1.34 12.84 -0.24
CA ALA A 42 -1.41 14.27 0.06
C ALA A 42 -2.01 14.55 1.45
N GLU A 43 -3.02 13.79 1.86
CA GLU A 43 -3.61 13.88 3.19
C GLU A 43 -2.70 13.24 4.24
N ALA A 44 -2.09 12.09 3.90
CA ALA A 44 -1.13 11.42 4.77
C ALA A 44 0.09 12.29 5.06
N ALA A 45 0.56 13.10 4.11
CA ALA A 45 1.65 14.04 4.29
C ALA A 45 1.36 15.10 5.36
N ALA A 46 0.08 15.47 5.56
CA ALA A 46 -0.30 16.43 6.60
C ALA A 46 0.05 15.96 8.02
N PHE A 47 0.15 14.64 8.26
CA PHE A 47 0.58 14.09 9.55
C PHE A 47 2.08 14.24 9.85
N GLY A 48 2.87 14.80 8.94
CA GLY A 48 4.23 15.27 9.22
C GLY A 48 4.26 16.56 10.04
N GLY A 49 3.15 17.30 10.04
CA GLY A 49 3.04 18.60 10.66
C GLY A 49 3.77 19.69 9.86
N THR A 50 4.28 20.70 10.56
CA THR A 50 5.07 21.80 9.99
C THR A 50 6.46 21.81 10.60
N SER A 51 7.39 22.63 10.05
CA SER A 51 8.73 22.84 10.62
C SER A 51 8.68 23.28 12.09
N ASP A 52 7.71 24.11 12.45
CA ASP A 52 7.56 24.67 13.78
C ASP A 52 6.76 23.75 14.72
N MET A 53 5.93 22.90 14.16
CA MET A 53 5.08 21.96 14.88
C MET A 53 5.12 20.57 14.21
N PRO A 54 6.25 19.87 14.34
CA PRO A 54 6.41 18.55 13.73
C PRO A 54 5.53 17.49 14.43
N GLU A 55 5.07 16.51 13.67
CA GLU A 55 4.24 15.40 14.14
C GLU A 55 4.93 14.05 13.91
N LEU A 56 4.54 13.32 12.88
CA LEU A 56 5.17 12.04 12.57
C LEU A 56 6.46 12.20 11.76
N HIS A 57 7.38 11.26 11.93
CA HIS A 57 8.59 11.18 11.12
C HIS A 57 8.35 10.41 9.82
N ILE A 58 7.56 9.34 9.93
CA ILE A 58 7.35 8.36 8.87
C ILE A 58 5.85 8.06 8.77
N VAL A 59 5.35 7.91 7.54
CA VAL A 59 3.96 7.53 7.26
C VAL A 59 3.93 6.46 6.17
N ASN A 60 3.01 5.51 6.28
CA ASN A 60 2.83 4.46 5.27
C ASN A 60 2.31 5.01 3.94
N SER A 61 2.79 4.46 2.83
CA SER A 61 2.26 4.68 1.49
C SER A 61 1.45 3.47 1.01
N THR A 62 0.16 3.39 1.39
CA THR A 62 -0.74 2.32 0.91
C THR A 62 -1.05 2.45 -0.57
N GLN A 63 -1.05 3.65 -1.12
CA GLN A 63 -1.36 3.87 -2.54
C GLN A 63 -0.36 3.19 -3.45
N LEU A 64 0.95 3.30 -3.18
CA LEU A 64 1.96 2.65 -4.01
C LEU A 64 1.77 1.13 -4.09
N MET A 65 1.48 0.49 -2.95
CA MET A 65 1.13 -0.92 -2.90
C MET A 65 -0.08 -1.23 -3.80
N SER A 66 -1.14 -0.44 -3.68
CA SER A 66 -2.37 -0.61 -4.47
C SER A 66 -2.09 -0.44 -5.96
N ASP A 67 -1.35 0.60 -6.35
CA ASP A 67 -1.04 0.91 -7.75
C ASP A 67 -0.15 -0.16 -8.39
N LEU A 68 0.79 -0.74 -7.63
CA LEU A 68 1.62 -1.85 -8.09
C LEU A 68 0.79 -3.10 -8.39
N TRP A 69 -0.05 -3.54 -7.44
CA TRP A 69 -0.88 -4.72 -7.64
C TRP A 69 -1.99 -4.50 -8.66
N HIS A 70 -2.50 -3.28 -8.76
CA HIS A 70 -3.39 -2.91 -9.88
C HIS A 70 -2.68 -3.10 -11.21
N THR A 71 -1.44 -2.61 -11.35
CA THR A 71 -0.65 -2.79 -12.58
C THR A 71 -0.39 -4.26 -12.89
N VAL A 72 -0.15 -5.08 -11.87
CA VAL A 72 0.01 -6.54 -12.02
C VAL A 72 -1.24 -7.18 -12.61
N ALA A 73 -2.42 -6.84 -12.10
CA ALA A 73 -3.69 -7.43 -12.53
C ALA A 73 -4.16 -6.91 -13.90
N THR A 74 -4.04 -5.61 -14.14
CA THR A 74 -4.61 -4.95 -15.34
C THR A 74 -3.64 -4.85 -16.51
N LYS A 75 -2.32 -4.97 -16.26
CA LYS A 75 -1.23 -4.67 -17.23
C LYS A 75 -1.20 -3.19 -17.67
N ASP A 76 -1.89 -2.31 -16.94
CA ASP A 76 -1.90 -0.87 -17.18
C ASP A 76 -1.06 -0.14 -16.12
N THR A 77 -0.08 0.64 -16.58
CA THR A 77 0.86 1.39 -15.72
C THR A 77 0.43 2.83 -15.47
N ALA A 78 -0.66 3.28 -16.04
CA ALA A 78 -1.06 4.70 -16.00
C ALA A 78 -1.26 5.20 -14.55
N LEU A 79 -1.94 4.40 -13.72
CA LEU A 79 -2.18 4.74 -12.33
C LEU A 79 -0.88 4.78 -11.50
N LEU A 80 -0.03 3.78 -11.67
CA LEU A 80 1.27 3.70 -11.00
C LEU A 80 2.18 4.89 -11.37
N ARG A 81 2.27 5.22 -12.66
CA ARG A 81 3.06 6.39 -13.12
C ARG A 81 2.54 7.67 -12.48
N ARG A 82 1.22 7.88 -12.49
CA ARG A 82 0.61 9.04 -11.85
C ARG A 82 0.88 9.09 -10.34
N GLY A 83 0.83 7.94 -9.65
CA GLY A 83 1.16 7.84 -8.23
C GLY A 83 2.61 8.25 -7.93
N ILE A 84 3.55 7.78 -8.75
CA ILE A 84 4.98 8.14 -8.65
C ILE A 84 5.21 9.63 -8.93
N ASP A 85 4.61 10.18 -9.99
CA ASP A 85 4.74 11.60 -10.34
C ASP A 85 4.21 12.49 -9.21
N ARG A 86 3.04 12.16 -8.66
CA ARG A 86 2.47 12.89 -7.51
C ARG A 86 3.30 12.77 -6.23
N ALA A 87 3.91 11.62 -5.99
CA ALA A 87 4.77 11.43 -4.84
C ALA A 87 6.01 12.34 -4.88
N ALA A 88 6.50 12.68 -6.07
CA ALA A 88 7.61 13.62 -6.24
C ALA A 88 7.26 15.06 -5.85
N ASP A 89 5.99 15.43 -5.91
CA ASP A 89 5.47 16.77 -5.55
C ASP A 89 5.13 16.91 -4.06
N LEU A 90 5.19 15.81 -3.30
CA LEU A 90 4.87 15.84 -1.86
C LEU A 90 5.99 16.52 -1.04
N PRO A 91 5.65 17.10 0.12
CA PRO A 91 6.62 17.58 1.07
C PRO A 91 7.64 16.50 1.46
N GLN A 92 8.90 16.88 1.70
CA GLN A 92 9.95 15.94 2.12
C GLN A 92 9.72 15.33 3.52
N ALA A 93 8.88 15.93 4.33
CA ALA A 93 8.45 15.41 5.63
C ALA A 93 6.93 15.30 5.67
N PRO A 94 6.36 14.18 6.14
CA PRO A 94 7.04 12.98 6.65
C PRO A 94 7.68 12.16 5.55
N VAL A 95 8.63 11.30 5.89
CA VAL A 95 9.18 10.31 4.96
C VAL A 95 8.16 9.20 4.75
N PHE A 96 7.89 8.85 3.50
CA PHE A 96 6.98 7.74 3.20
C PHE A 96 7.67 6.39 3.33
N GLN A 97 6.99 5.44 3.97
CA GLN A 97 7.38 4.04 4.02
C GLN A 97 6.61 3.27 2.95
N ASN A 98 7.33 2.64 2.04
CA ASN A 98 6.80 1.89 0.90
C ASN A 98 6.93 0.39 1.13
N TYR A 99 5.92 -0.39 0.71
CA TYR A 99 5.89 -1.84 0.82
C TYR A 99 5.02 -2.47 -0.27
N LEU A 100 5.24 -3.74 -0.57
CA LEU A 100 4.43 -4.49 -1.54
C LEU A 100 3.15 -5.06 -0.92
N ARG A 101 3.13 -5.30 0.39
CA ARG A 101 1.94 -5.71 1.14
C ARG A 101 1.99 -5.19 2.56
N ASN A 102 0.83 -4.94 3.15
CA ASN A 102 0.70 -4.58 4.56
C ASN A 102 0.43 -5.85 5.36
N ARG A 103 1.26 -6.14 6.37
CA ARG A 103 1.19 -7.37 7.20
C ARG A 103 0.85 -8.61 6.36
N ASN A 104 -0.43 -8.97 6.26
CA ASN A 104 -0.91 -10.14 5.52
C ASN A 104 -1.85 -9.76 4.36
N THR A 105 -2.11 -8.48 4.12
CA THR A 105 -3.13 -8.02 3.19
C THR A 105 -2.60 -6.99 2.19
N VAL A 106 -3.25 -6.96 1.02
CA VAL A 106 -3.21 -5.85 0.07
C VAL A 106 -4.52 -5.10 0.21
N ARG A 107 -4.44 -3.81 0.57
CA ARG A 107 -5.59 -2.91 0.63
C ARG A 107 -5.64 -2.02 -0.58
N TRP A 108 -6.85 -1.77 -1.06
CA TRP A 108 -7.06 -0.96 -2.24
C TRP A 108 -7.27 0.51 -1.86
N ASN A 109 -6.28 1.34 -2.19
CA ASN A 109 -6.33 2.80 -2.06
C ASN A 109 -6.02 3.43 -3.43
N LEU A 110 -6.92 3.21 -4.40
CA LEU A 110 -6.76 3.62 -5.79
C LEU A 110 -7.39 5.00 -6.03
N ASP A 111 -6.78 5.81 -6.91
CA ASP A 111 -7.34 7.10 -7.35
C ASP A 111 -8.52 6.88 -8.30
N TYR A 112 -9.71 6.63 -7.72
CA TYR A 112 -10.93 6.41 -8.50
C TYR A 112 -11.42 7.67 -9.23
N ASP A 113 -11.02 8.86 -8.83
CA ASP A 113 -11.34 10.08 -9.58
C ASP A 113 -10.60 10.12 -10.91
N PHE A 114 -9.39 9.61 -10.95
CA PHE A 114 -8.67 9.38 -12.21
C PHE A 114 -9.28 8.23 -13.02
N LEU A 115 -9.61 7.12 -12.41
CA LEU A 115 -10.16 5.93 -13.08
C LEU A 115 -11.56 6.16 -13.65
N LYS A 116 -12.37 7.04 -13.05
CA LYS A 116 -13.69 7.44 -13.61
C LYS A 116 -13.60 7.99 -15.03
N GLY A 117 -12.49 8.65 -15.38
CA GLY A 117 -12.22 9.10 -16.74
C GLY A 117 -12.18 7.99 -17.77
N SER A 118 -11.92 6.76 -17.34
CA SER A 118 -11.93 5.53 -18.16
C SER A 118 -13.19 4.67 -17.96
N PHE A 119 -14.27 5.24 -17.41
CA PHE A 119 -15.53 4.56 -17.10
C PHE A 119 -15.41 3.39 -16.11
N ILE A 120 -14.37 3.40 -15.29
CA ILE A 120 -14.13 2.37 -14.27
C ILE A 120 -14.88 2.76 -12.99
N THR A 121 -15.75 1.86 -12.50
CA THR A 121 -16.48 2.01 -11.25
C THR A 121 -15.79 1.23 -10.13
N GLU A 122 -15.76 1.79 -8.93
CA GLU A 122 -14.96 1.30 -7.81
C GLU A 122 -15.25 -0.18 -7.44
N ARG A 123 -16.50 -0.51 -7.09
CA ARG A 123 -16.83 -1.85 -6.56
C ARG A 123 -16.55 -2.97 -7.54
N PRO A 124 -17.04 -2.98 -8.78
CA PRO A 124 -16.74 -4.04 -9.74
C PRO A 124 -15.25 -4.14 -10.08
N HIS A 125 -14.54 -3.02 -10.04
CA HIS A 125 -13.10 -3.01 -10.28
C HIS A 125 -12.32 -3.65 -9.13
N ARG A 126 -12.66 -3.34 -7.88
CA ARG A 126 -12.05 -3.99 -6.71
C ARG A 126 -12.36 -5.49 -6.66
N ASP A 127 -13.58 -5.89 -7.01
CA ASP A 127 -13.96 -7.30 -7.12
C ASP A 127 -13.09 -8.01 -8.17
N TYR A 128 -12.93 -7.43 -9.36
CA TYR A 128 -12.03 -7.96 -10.39
C TYR A 128 -10.59 -8.11 -9.89
N LEU A 129 -10.03 -7.09 -9.23
CA LEU A 129 -8.65 -7.12 -8.71
C LEU A 129 -8.47 -8.23 -7.67
N ASN A 130 -9.43 -8.37 -6.76
CA ASN A 130 -9.42 -9.42 -5.76
C ASN A 130 -9.53 -10.81 -6.40
N GLU A 131 -10.46 -11.01 -7.32
CA GLU A 131 -10.65 -12.30 -8.03
C GLU A 131 -9.42 -12.66 -8.88
N PHE A 132 -8.81 -11.66 -9.56
CA PHE A 132 -7.60 -11.89 -10.32
C PHE A 132 -6.45 -12.35 -9.42
N LEU A 133 -6.17 -11.61 -8.35
CA LEU A 133 -5.04 -11.92 -7.47
C LEU A 133 -5.31 -13.11 -6.51
N ALA A 134 -6.57 -13.49 -6.32
CA ALA A 134 -6.93 -14.76 -5.66
C ALA A 134 -6.84 -15.97 -6.59
N GLY A 135 -6.60 -15.77 -7.89
CA GLY A 135 -6.51 -16.86 -8.86
C GLY A 135 -7.85 -17.43 -9.31
N ILE A 136 -8.95 -16.74 -9.02
CA ILE A 136 -10.33 -17.14 -9.41
C ILE A 136 -10.61 -16.72 -10.86
N PHE A 137 -10.10 -15.54 -11.24
CA PHE A 137 -10.30 -15.02 -12.60
C PHE A 137 -9.55 -15.88 -13.64
N PRO A 138 -10.17 -16.18 -14.80
CA PRO A 138 -9.51 -16.86 -15.90
C PRO A 138 -8.19 -16.15 -16.29
N ASP A 139 -7.17 -16.91 -16.64
CA ASP A 139 -5.83 -16.41 -17.00
C ASP A 139 -5.02 -15.78 -15.86
N SER A 140 -5.53 -15.76 -14.63
CA SER A 140 -4.73 -15.39 -13.48
C SER A 140 -3.62 -16.41 -13.22
N PHE A 141 -2.47 -15.91 -12.81
CA PHE A 141 -1.35 -16.72 -12.33
C PHE A 141 -1.23 -16.70 -10.80
N ALA A 142 -1.97 -15.83 -10.14
CA ALA A 142 -1.87 -15.64 -8.69
C ALA A 142 -2.56 -16.75 -7.90
N ARG A 143 -2.26 -16.81 -6.60
CA ARG A 143 -2.84 -17.73 -5.61
C ARG A 143 -3.03 -17.05 -4.26
N GLY A 144 -3.63 -15.88 -4.27
CA GLY A 144 -4.04 -15.19 -3.06
C GLY A 144 -5.36 -15.74 -2.50
N GLU A 145 -5.79 -15.17 -1.38
CA GLU A 145 -7.05 -15.50 -0.72
C GLU A 145 -7.85 -14.21 -0.42
N ILE A 146 -9.16 -14.26 -0.59
CA ILE A 146 -10.04 -13.14 -0.27
C ILE A 146 -10.56 -13.33 1.16
N TYR A 147 -10.24 -12.39 2.04
CA TYR A 147 -10.82 -12.28 3.36
C TYR A 147 -11.95 -11.25 3.34
N VAL A 148 -13.11 -11.63 3.81
CA VAL A 148 -14.25 -10.70 4.00
C VAL A 148 -14.36 -10.37 5.48
N ASN A 149 -14.25 -9.09 5.82
CA ASN A 149 -14.42 -8.63 7.18
C ASN A 149 -15.89 -8.80 7.58
N PRO A 150 -16.23 -9.60 8.62
CA PRO A 150 -17.61 -9.88 8.98
C PRO A 150 -18.36 -8.66 9.54
N GLU A 151 -17.65 -7.62 9.98
CA GLU A 151 -18.26 -6.42 10.56
C GLU A 151 -18.54 -5.34 9.51
N THR A 152 -17.65 -5.19 8.52
CA THR A 152 -17.74 -4.12 7.50
C THR A 152 -18.18 -4.63 6.13
N GLU A 153 -18.23 -5.94 5.95
CA GLU A 153 -18.46 -6.61 4.65
C GLU A 153 -17.44 -6.21 3.57
N GLU A 154 -16.34 -5.56 3.97
CA GLU A 154 -15.26 -5.22 3.05
C GLU A 154 -14.36 -6.43 2.78
N SER A 155 -14.00 -6.59 1.52
CA SER A 155 -13.07 -7.64 1.10
C SER A 155 -11.63 -7.12 1.04
N GLU A 156 -10.71 -7.86 1.65
CA GLU A 156 -9.27 -7.63 1.58
C GLU A 156 -8.59 -8.82 0.89
N LEU A 157 -7.58 -8.55 0.10
CA LEU A 157 -6.77 -9.59 -0.52
C LEU A 157 -5.63 -9.98 0.43
N CYS A 158 -5.51 -11.28 0.70
CA CYS A 158 -4.43 -11.86 1.50
C CYS A 158 -3.46 -12.66 0.61
N GLY A 159 -2.18 -12.60 0.91
CA GLY A 159 -1.16 -13.38 0.21
C GLY A 159 0.26 -12.89 0.49
N THR A 160 1.24 -13.74 0.21
CA THR A 160 2.65 -13.36 0.11
C THR A 160 2.93 -12.76 -1.27
N THR A 161 4.02 -12.05 -1.46
CA THR A 161 4.40 -11.59 -2.81
C THR A 161 4.64 -12.77 -3.74
N ALA A 162 5.20 -13.86 -3.22
CA ALA A 162 5.38 -15.12 -3.95
C ALA A 162 4.04 -15.71 -4.45
N SER A 163 2.99 -15.72 -3.61
CA SER A 163 1.67 -16.23 -4.00
C SER A 163 1.02 -15.33 -5.06
N LEU A 164 1.11 -14.02 -4.86
CA LEU A 164 0.51 -13.04 -5.76
C LEU A 164 1.27 -12.90 -7.10
N ALA A 165 2.59 -13.13 -7.11
CA ALA A 165 3.41 -13.18 -8.32
C ALA A 165 3.33 -14.52 -9.06
N GLY A 166 2.61 -15.51 -8.52
CA GLY A 166 2.34 -16.78 -9.16
C GLY A 166 3.34 -17.90 -8.88
N ILE A 167 4.36 -17.66 -8.05
CA ILE A 167 5.39 -18.67 -7.74
C ILE A 167 4.75 -19.91 -7.13
N GLU A 168 3.90 -19.74 -6.11
CA GLU A 168 3.25 -20.84 -5.41
C GLU A 168 2.31 -21.65 -6.30
N ARG A 169 1.60 -20.98 -7.23
CA ARG A 169 0.71 -21.66 -8.16
C ARG A 169 1.49 -22.56 -9.13
N PHE A 170 2.53 -22.00 -9.74
CA PHE A 170 3.35 -22.72 -10.69
C PHE A 170 4.13 -23.87 -10.05
N ASP A 171 4.58 -23.69 -8.79
CA ASP A 171 5.22 -24.77 -8.03
C ASP A 171 4.22 -25.90 -7.74
N TYR A 172 3.02 -25.58 -7.31
CA TYR A 172 1.96 -26.56 -7.09
C TYR A 172 1.58 -27.35 -8.37
N GLU A 173 1.60 -26.68 -9.51
CA GLU A 173 1.33 -27.28 -10.83
C GLU A 173 2.54 -28.06 -11.39
N GLY A 174 3.69 -28.03 -10.73
CA GLY A 174 4.94 -28.63 -11.21
C GLY A 174 5.55 -27.92 -12.44
N ASN A 175 5.13 -26.67 -12.70
CA ASN A 175 5.57 -25.88 -13.85
C ASN A 175 6.82 -25.08 -13.52
N MET A 176 8.00 -25.68 -13.63
CA MET A 176 9.30 -25.05 -13.28
C MET A 176 9.62 -23.82 -14.13
N GLU A 177 9.17 -23.74 -15.38
CA GLU A 177 9.33 -22.54 -16.21
C GLU A 177 8.47 -21.39 -15.67
N GLY A 178 7.23 -21.69 -15.26
CA GLY A 178 6.34 -20.77 -14.57
C GLY A 178 6.94 -20.25 -13.28
N VAL A 179 7.50 -21.13 -12.44
CA VAL A 179 8.21 -20.77 -11.20
C VAL A 179 9.34 -19.77 -11.48
N SER A 180 10.22 -20.09 -12.45
CA SER A 180 11.33 -19.20 -12.84
C SER A 180 10.84 -17.84 -13.33
N ARG A 181 9.71 -17.79 -14.04
CA ARG A 181 9.07 -16.53 -14.48
C ARG A 181 8.48 -15.76 -13.32
N GLY A 182 7.78 -16.42 -12.40
CA GLY A 182 7.23 -15.84 -11.19
C GLY A 182 8.31 -15.22 -10.31
N ILE A 183 9.43 -15.92 -10.09
CA ILE A 183 10.59 -15.38 -9.34
C ILE A 183 11.13 -14.11 -9.98
N ARG A 184 11.34 -14.10 -11.31
CA ARG A 184 11.82 -12.88 -12.01
C ARG A 184 10.83 -11.73 -11.90
N TYR A 185 9.54 -12.03 -11.87
CA TYR A 185 8.50 -11.02 -11.71
C TYR A 185 8.50 -10.43 -10.30
N ASP A 186 8.57 -11.27 -9.29
CA ASP A 186 8.65 -10.86 -7.88
C ASP A 186 9.91 -10.02 -7.61
N VAL A 187 11.07 -10.45 -8.12
CA VAL A 187 12.31 -9.69 -8.07
C VAL A 187 12.16 -8.31 -8.76
N ALA A 188 11.44 -8.24 -9.87
CA ALA A 188 11.20 -6.97 -10.58
C ALA A 188 10.32 -6.02 -9.74
N LEU A 189 9.30 -6.53 -9.03
CA LEU A 189 8.46 -5.73 -8.12
C LEU A 189 9.28 -5.19 -6.94
N HIS A 190 10.14 -6.02 -6.36
CA HIS A 190 11.04 -5.61 -5.28
C HIS A 190 12.10 -4.61 -5.77
N ALA A 191 12.67 -4.80 -6.96
CA ALA A 191 13.61 -3.85 -7.56
C ALA A 191 12.96 -2.48 -7.78
N LEU A 192 11.71 -2.45 -8.24
CA LEU A 192 10.95 -1.22 -8.37
C LEU A 192 10.73 -0.56 -7.00
N LEU A 193 10.26 -1.32 -5.99
CA LEU A 193 10.09 -0.83 -4.63
C LEU A 193 11.36 -0.17 -4.08
N LEU A 194 12.52 -0.81 -4.28
CA LEU A 194 13.83 -0.34 -3.81
C LEU A 194 14.35 0.88 -4.58
N SER A 195 13.82 1.15 -5.78
CA SER A 195 14.22 2.29 -6.61
C SER A 195 13.40 3.56 -6.37
N LEU A 196 12.29 3.46 -5.62
CA LEU A 196 11.40 4.59 -5.37
C LEU A 196 11.84 5.42 -4.16
N PRO A 197 11.54 6.73 -4.14
CA PRO A 197 11.80 7.58 -2.98
C PRO A 197 11.05 7.09 -1.74
N GLY A 198 11.70 7.17 -0.57
CA GLY A 198 11.12 6.75 0.71
C GLY A 198 11.90 5.61 1.35
N ILE A 199 11.31 5.01 2.38
CA ILE A 199 11.89 3.87 3.11
C ILE A 199 11.25 2.59 2.59
N PRO A 200 11.98 1.74 1.84
CA PRO A 200 11.45 0.46 1.41
C PRO A 200 11.38 -0.51 2.57
N VAL A 201 10.28 -1.24 2.68
CA VAL A 201 10.08 -2.29 3.69
C VAL A 201 9.84 -3.61 3.00
N LEU A 202 10.72 -4.57 3.32
CA LEU A 202 10.57 -5.96 2.93
C LEU A 202 10.00 -6.74 4.11
N ARG A 203 9.00 -7.54 3.84
CA ARG A 203 8.37 -8.38 4.85
C ARG A 203 9.04 -9.74 4.90
N SER A 204 9.27 -10.25 6.11
CA SER A 204 9.73 -11.63 6.28
C SER A 204 8.66 -12.59 5.73
N GLY A 205 9.07 -13.52 4.88
CA GLY A 205 8.19 -14.49 4.24
C GLY A 205 7.60 -14.04 2.89
N ASP A 206 8.10 -12.94 2.35
CA ASP A 206 7.84 -12.58 0.94
C ASP A 206 8.77 -13.32 0.01
#